data_c3580f0831eb580134e0767648661ef6
#
_entry.id   c3580f0831eb580134e0767648661ef6
#
_cell.length_a   1.000
_cell.length_b   1.000
_cell.length_c   1.000
_cell.angle_alpha   90.00
_cell.angle_beta   90.00
_cell.angle_gamma   90.00
#
_symmetry.space_group_name_H-M   'P 1'
#
loop_
_entity.id
_entity.type
_entity.pdbx_description
1 polymer ?
#
loop_
_entity_poly.entity_id
_entity_poly.type
_entity_poly.pdbx_seq_one_letter_code
_entity_poly.pdbx_strand_id
1 'polypeptide(L)'
;MAKAPASLPAGQRIYAIGDTHGCAARLAVLHEKILADLAARPIAQPLLLHLGDYVDRGPDSAGVLARLAQPITGLPMVNLMGNHDRMMLDALAEDAAEEAVSLWLLNGAGPTLESYGASPRHPASWARVREADLQLLQACRPRFAAGGYLFVHAGIRPDRTLEEQDDADLLWIREPFLSWRGVLPAVVVHGHTPAPSPEIRPHRIGLDTGAVMGGDLTCGVFEADQVGFLRA
;
A
#
# COMPACT_ATOMS: atom_id res chain seq x y z
N MET A 1 -13.86 10.72 14.11
CA MET A 1 -14.18 10.14 12.79
C MET A 1 -15.15 11.07 12.07
N ALA A 2 -15.08 11.13 10.74
CA ALA A 2 -15.96 11.92 9.88
C ALA A 2 -16.87 10.97 9.08
N LYS A 3 -17.96 11.53 8.50
CA LYS A 3 -18.82 10.76 7.61
C LYS A 3 -18.04 10.37 6.35
N ALA A 4 -18.05 9.09 6.01
CA ALA A 4 -17.40 8.55 4.83
C ALA A 4 -18.34 8.55 3.61
N PRO A 5 -17.80 8.54 2.37
CA PRO A 5 -18.61 8.50 1.16
C PRO A 5 -19.24 7.13 0.87
N ALA A 6 -18.82 6.06 1.55
CA ALA A 6 -19.40 4.72 1.48
C ALA A 6 -19.47 4.07 2.86
N SER A 7 -19.94 2.81 2.95
CA SER A 7 -20.09 2.09 4.21
C SER A 7 -19.52 0.68 4.14
N LEU A 8 -19.05 0.19 5.29
CA LEU A 8 -18.75 -1.22 5.55
C LEU A 8 -19.94 -1.94 6.19
N PRO A 9 -20.02 -3.26 6.05
CA PRO A 9 -20.96 -4.08 6.82
C PRO A 9 -20.81 -3.87 8.33
N ALA A 10 -21.93 -4.03 9.06
CA ALA A 10 -21.90 -3.95 10.52
C ALA A 10 -20.93 -4.97 11.13
N GLY A 11 -20.19 -4.57 12.14
CA GLY A 11 -19.19 -5.41 12.83
C GLY A 11 -17.85 -5.53 12.11
N GLN A 12 -17.65 -4.87 10.98
CA GLN A 12 -16.38 -4.82 10.27
C GLN A 12 -15.66 -3.49 10.47
N ARG A 13 -14.34 -3.54 10.69
CA ARG A 13 -13.45 -2.37 10.68
C ARG A 13 -12.21 -2.69 9.84
N ILE A 14 -11.86 -1.79 8.91
CA ILE A 14 -10.66 -1.89 8.09
C ILE A 14 -9.71 -0.76 8.46
N TYR A 15 -8.49 -1.13 8.78
CA TYR A 15 -7.34 -0.25 8.93
C TYR A 15 -6.53 -0.31 7.63
N ALA A 16 -6.60 0.72 6.79
CA ALA A 16 -5.89 0.77 5.51
C ALA A 16 -4.70 1.72 5.59
N ILE A 17 -3.48 1.20 5.38
CA ILE A 17 -2.22 1.95 5.45
C ILE A 17 -1.78 2.33 4.04
N GLY A 18 -1.42 3.60 3.81
CA GLY A 18 -0.83 4.10 2.58
C GLY A 18 0.63 3.68 2.38
N ASP A 19 1.29 4.31 1.42
CA ASP A 19 2.62 3.97 0.94
C ASP A 19 3.67 4.05 2.04
N THR A 20 4.40 2.95 2.23
CA THR A 20 5.36 2.80 3.34
C THR A 20 6.79 3.16 2.93
N HIS A 21 7.21 2.77 1.73
CA HIS A 21 8.52 3.11 1.15
C HIS A 21 9.68 2.99 2.14
N GLY A 22 9.93 1.79 2.67
CA GLY A 22 11.06 1.55 3.57
C GLY A 22 11.01 2.29 4.92
N CYS A 23 9.90 2.89 5.31
CA CYS A 23 9.73 3.58 6.59
C CYS A 23 9.36 2.61 7.73
N ALA A 24 10.18 1.58 7.98
CA ALA A 24 9.91 0.49 8.93
C ALA A 24 9.60 0.98 10.36
N ALA A 25 10.32 1.98 10.85
CA ALA A 25 10.09 2.54 12.18
C ALA A 25 8.70 3.20 12.30
N ARG A 26 8.27 3.93 11.26
CA ARG A 26 6.92 4.53 11.24
C ARG A 26 5.83 3.48 11.13
N LEU A 27 6.05 2.43 10.33
CA LEU A 27 5.12 1.31 10.24
C LEU A 27 4.97 0.60 11.59
N ALA A 28 6.07 0.44 12.35
CA ALA A 28 6.02 -0.11 13.71
C ALA A 28 5.12 0.71 14.62
N VAL A 29 5.34 2.02 14.69
CA VAL A 29 4.54 2.95 15.51
C VAL A 29 3.07 2.93 15.08
N LEU A 30 2.81 2.86 13.77
CA LEU A 30 1.44 2.84 13.26
C LEU A 30 0.71 1.54 13.62
N HIS A 31 1.39 0.38 13.53
CA HIS A 31 0.84 -0.90 13.99
C HIS A 31 0.50 -0.88 15.49
N GLU A 32 1.37 -0.29 16.33
CA GLU A 32 1.08 -0.12 17.77
C GLU A 32 -0.17 0.74 18.00
N LYS A 33 -0.31 1.85 17.27
CA LYS A 33 -1.51 2.71 17.35
C LYS A 33 -2.78 1.99 16.90
N ILE A 34 -2.70 1.17 15.84
CA ILE A 34 -3.82 0.34 15.37
C ILE A 34 -4.23 -0.68 16.44
N LEU A 35 -3.27 -1.37 17.05
CA LEU A 35 -3.54 -2.34 18.12
C LEU A 35 -4.14 -1.67 19.36
N ALA A 36 -3.66 -0.49 19.72
CA ALA A 36 -4.22 0.30 20.81
C ALA A 36 -5.67 0.74 20.53
N ASP A 37 -5.96 1.20 19.29
CA ASP A 37 -7.31 1.55 18.85
C ASP A 37 -8.24 0.32 18.86
N LEU A 38 -7.77 -0.82 18.37
CA LEU A 38 -8.53 -2.07 18.35
C LEU A 38 -8.84 -2.56 19.79
N ALA A 39 -7.88 -2.45 20.70
CA ALA A 39 -8.07 -2.80 22.10
C ALA A 39 -9.06 -1.88 22.83
N ALA A 40 -9.00 -0.57 22.53
CA ALA A 40 -9.93 0.42 23.09
C ALA A 40 -11.35 0.31 22.51
N ARG A 41 -11.47 -0.11 21.28
CA ARG A 41 -12.73 -0.24 20.54
C ARG A 41 -12.82 -1.61 19.83
N PRO A 42 -13.02 -2.71 20.60
CA PRO A 42 -13.09 -4.05 20.00
C PRO A 42 -14.22 -4.18 18.97
N ILE A 43 -13.99 -4.98 17.93
CA ILE A 43 -14.96 -5.26 16.88
C ILE A 43 -14.84 -6.72 16.42
N ALA A 44 -15.91 -7.27 15.86
CA ALA A 44 -15.97 -8.69 15.52
C ALA A 44 -15.07 -9.08 14.34
N GLN A 45 -14.93 -8.19 13.34
CA GLN A 45 -14.19 -8.45 12.10
C GLN A 45 -13.20 -7.31 11.79
N PRO A 46 -12.09 -7.21 12.56
CA PRO A 46 -11.03 -6.28 12.22
C PRO A 46 -10.21 -6.81 11.04
N LEU A 47 -9.71 -5.91 10.19
CA LEU A 47 -8.81 -6.22 9.09
C LEU A 47 -7.76 -5.13 8.97
N LEU A 48 -6.49 -5.52 8.85
CA LEU A 48 -5.39 -4.64 8.47
C LEU A 48 -5.11 -4.82 6.98
N LEU A 49 -5.07 -3.71 6.25
CA LEU A 49 -4.83 -3.70 4.83
C LEU A 49 -3.70 -2.72 4.51
N HIS A 50 -2.70 -3.15 3.75
CA HIS A 50 -1.63 -2.29 3.25
C HIS A 50 -1.82 -2.08 1.75
N LEU A 51 -1.71 -0.83 1.29
CA LEU A 51 -2.06 -0.43 -0.07
C LEU A 51 -0.92 -0.62 -1.10
N GLY A 52 0.22 -1.20 -0.71
CA GLY A 52 1.38 -1.37 -1.58
C GLY A 52 2.49 -0.35 -1.33
N ASP A 53 3.48 -0.36 -2.21
CA ASP A 53 4.70 0.46 -2.15
C ASP A 53 5.42 0.31 -0.81
N TYR A 54 5.86 -0.93 -0.53
CA TYR A 54 6.59 -1.29 0.68
C TYR A 54 8.06 -0.93 0.58
N VAL A 55 8.61 -1.03 -0.62
CA VAL A 55 10.03 -0.89 -0.93
C VAL A 55 10.37 0.46 -1.55
N ASP A 56 11.66 0.71 -1.74
CA ASP A 56 12.26 1.84 -2.41
C ASP A 56 12.21 3.18 -1.65
N ARG A 57 13.13 4.05 -1.99
CA ARG A 57 13.26 5.43 -1.50
C ARG A 57 13.67 5.55 -0.03
N GLY A 58 13.02 4.83 0.85
CA GLY A 58 13.25 4.86 2.30
C GLY A 58 14.32 3.89 2.76
N PRO A 59 14.80 4.04 4.00
CA PRO A 59 16.05 3.44 4.45
C PRO A 59 15.97 1.95 4.80
N ASP A 60 14.79 1.37 5.02
CA ASP A 60 14.66 0.02 5.59
C ASP A 60 13.50 -0.78 4.98
N SER A 61 13.60 -1.06 3.68
CA SER A 61 12.65 -1.92 2.96
C SER A 61 12.66 -3.35 3.51
N ALA A 62 13.85 -3.89 3.86
CA ALA A 62 13.97 -5.21 4.47
C ALA A 62 13.22 -5.32 5.80
N GLY A 63 13.24 -4.26 6.62
CA GLY A 63 12.50 -4.18 7.88
C GLY A 63 10.98 -4.06 7.66
N VAL A 64 10.53 -3.34 6.63
CA VAL A 64 9.11 -3.29 6.24
C VAL A 64 8.63 -4.69 5.88
N LEU A 65 9.30 -5.38 4.94
CA LEU A 65 8.89 -6.71 4.49
C LEU A 65 8.95 -7.74 5.62
N ALA A 66 9.97 -7.68 6.48
CA ALA A 66 10.05 -8.52 7.67
C ALA A 66 8.84 -8.33 8.61
N ARG A 67 8.33 -7.11 8.73
CA ARG A 67 7.15 -6.80 9.54
C ARG A 67 5.86 -7.30 8.89
N LEU A 68 5.72 -7.16 7.58
CA LEU A 68 4.56 -7.68 6.83
C LEU A 68 4.49 -9.22 6.83
N ALA A 69 5.63 -9.90 6.94
CA ALA A 69 5.71 -11.34 7.04
C ALA A 69 5.23 -11.88 8.41
N GLN A 70 5.12 -11.03 9.43
CA GLN A 70 4.73 -11.46 10.77
C GLN A 70 3.22 -11.30 11.00
N PRO A 71 2.49 -12.40 11.25
CA PRO A 71 1.06 -12.31 11.55
C PRO A 71 0.84 -11.57 12.87
N ILE A 72 -0.20 -10.74 12.91
CA ILE A 72 -0.66 -10.05 14.12
C ILE A 72 -1.84 -10.84 14.69
N THR A 73 -1.69 -11.34 15.91
CA THR A 73 -2.75 -12.13 16.57
C THR A 73 -4.04 -11.32 16.69
N GLY A 74 -5.15 -11.89 16.20
CA GLY A 74 -6.46 -11.25 16.25
C GLY A 74 -6.69 -10.13 15.23
N LEU A 75 -5.73 -9.88 14.33
CA LEU A 75 -5.83 -8.86 13.28
C LEU A 75 -5.36 -9.44 11.94
N PRO A 76 -6.23 -10.10 11.17
CA PRO A 76 -5.90 -10.57 9.83
C PRO A 76 -5.35 -9.45 8.95
N MET A 77 -4.38 -9.79 8.06
CA MET A 77 -3.74 -8.84 7.17
C MET A 77 -4.00 -9.18 5.70
N VAL A 78 -4.13 -8.15 4.89
CA VAL A 78 -4.13 -8.22 3.42
C VAL A 78 -3.11 -7.22 2.91
N ASN A 79 -2.19 -7.67 2.07
CA ASN A 79 -1.21 -6.82 1.42
C ASN A 79 -1.58 -6.68 -0.07
N LEU A 80 -1.67 -5.45 -0.55
CA LEU A 80 -1.86 -5.16 -1.96
C LEU A 80 -0.51 -4.93 -2.65
N MET A 81 -0.45 -5.18 -3.95
CA MET A 81 0.70 -4.89 -4.78
C MET A 81 0.80 -3.40 -5.05
N GLY A 82 1.96 -2.79 -4.86
CA GLY A 82 2.30 -1.46 -5.35
C GLY A 82 3.17 -1.52 -6.62
N ASN A 83 3.30 -0.40 -7.31
CA ASN A 83 4.14 -0.37 -8.51
C ASN A 83 5.64 -0.52 -8.20
N HIS A 84 6.11 -0.02 -7.05
CA HIS A 84 7.50 -0.22 -6.62
C HIS A 84 7.78 -1.68 -6.26
N ASP A 85 6.83 -2.36 -5.63
CA ASP A 85 6.93 -3.78 -5.32
C ASP A 85 6.98 -4.62 -6.59
N ARG A 86 6.18 -4.27 -7.61
CA ARG A 86 6.20 -4.88 -8.93
C ARG A 86 7.53 -4.64 -9.64
N MET A 87 8.03 -3.40 -9.65
CA MET A 87 9.34 -3.08 -10.26
C MET A 87 10.48 -3.90 -9.64
N MET A 88 10.46 -4.08 -8.31
CA MET A 88 11.45 -4.92 -7.62
C MET A 88 11.38 -6.38 -8.07
N LEU A 89 10.17 -6.96 -8.18
CA LEU A 89 9.97 -8.32 -8.66
C LEU A 89 10.45 -8.51 -10.09
N ASP A 90 10.09 -7.57 -10.98
CA ASP A 90 10.46 -7.63 -12.40
C ASP A 90 11.98 -7.47 -12.59
N ALA A 91 12.64 -6.62 -11.78
CA ALA A 91 14.07 -6.38 -11.86
C ALA A 91 14.91 -7.52 -11.24
N LEU A 92 14.35 -8.30 -10.32
CA LEU A 92 15.03 -9.42 -9.66
C LEU A 92 14.62 -10.79 -10.22
N ALA A 93 13.82 -10.83 -11.28
CA ALA A 93 13.50 -12.06 -11.99
C ALA A 93 14.78 -12.67 -12.63
N GLU A 94 14.82 -13.99 -12.77
CA GLU A 94 15.98 -14.71 -13.32
C GLU A 94 16.31 -14.26 -14.76
N ASP A 95 15.26 -13.93 -15.53
CA ASP A 95 15.31 -13.45 -16.92
C ASP A 95 14.98 -11.95 -17.05
N ALA A 96 15.29 -11.16 -16.00
CA ALA A 96 14.97 -9.75 -15.97
C ALA A 96 15.55 -8.98 -17.17
N ALA A 97 14.69 -8.23 -17.86
CA ALA A 97 15.13 -7.34 -18.93
C ALA A 97 15.95 -6.16 -18.36
N GLU A 98 16.95 -5.68 -19.10
CA GLU A 98 17.77 -4.54 -18.68
C GLU A 98 16.95 -3.27 -18.42
N GLU A 99 15.85 -3.10 -19.16
CA GLU A 99 14.91 -2.00 -18.99
C GLU A 99 14.18 -2.08 -17.63
N ALA A 100 13.79 -3.27 -17.19
CA ALA A 100 13.14 -3.46 -15.88
C ALA A 100 14.12 -3.14 -14.74
N VAL A 101 15.34 -3.62 -14.84
CA VAL A 101 16.43 -3.31 -13.88
C VAL A 101 16.69 -1.80 -13.84
N SER A 102 16.82 -1.18 -14.99
CA SER A 102 17.08 0.27 -15.10
C SER A 102 15.92 1.08 -14.54
N LEU A 103 14.68 0.69 -14.84
CA LEU A 103 13.48 1.33 -14.33
C LEU A 103 13.45 1.30 -12.81
N TRP A 104 13.69 0.14 -12.20
CA TRP A 104 13.67 0.00 -10.75
C TRP A 104 14.77 0.85 -10.08
N LEU A 105 16.01 0.80 -10.61
CA LEU A 105 17.13 1.60 -10.07
C LEU A 105 16.83 3.10 -10.13
N LEU A 106 16.27 3.60 -11.24
CA LEU A 106 15.91 5.00 -11.42
C LEU A 106 14.76 5.44 -10.48
N ASN A 107 13.91 4.52 -10.04
CA ASN A 107 12.79 4.80 -9.14
C ASN A 107 13.11 4.68 -7.65
N GLY A 108 14.38 4.45 -7.28
CA GLY A 108 14.81 4.52 -5.88
C GLY A 108 15.13 3.19 -5.22
N ALA A 109 15.54 2.17 -5.99
CA ALA A 109 15.94 0.85 -5.50
C ALA A 109 17.19 0.86 -4.61
N GLY A 110 18.04 1.90 -4.72
CA GLY A 110 19.30 1.97 -3.97
C GLY A 110 19.15 1.68 -2.49
N PRO A 111 18.36 2.46 -1.72
CA PRO A 111 18.11 2.20 -0.31
C PRO A 111 17.50 0.82 -0.03
N THR A 112 16.67 0.28 -0.92
CA THR A 112 16.15 -1.09 -0.78
C THR A 112 17.30 -2.10 -0.77
N LEU A 113 18.17 -2.07 -1.78
CA LEU A 113 19.33 -2.96 -1.86
C LEU A 113 20.25 -2.79 -0.64
N GLU A 114 20.53 -1.54 -0.24
CA GLU A 114 21.34 -1.23 0.93
C GLU A 114 20.76 -1.80 2.23
N SER A 115 19.45 -1.83 2.39
CA SER A 115 18.78 -2.42 3.56
C SER A 115 19.00 -3.94 3.67
N TYR A 116 19.34 -4.61 2.57
CA TYR A 116 19.78 -6.01 2.53
C TYR A 116 21.32 -6.17 2.60
N GLY A 117 22.07 -5.07 2.75
CA GLY A 117 23.53 -5.07 2.67
C GLY A 117 24.06 -5.34 1.26
N ALA A 118 23.21 -5.16 0.25
CA ALA A 118 23.57 -5.23 -1.17
C ALA A 118 23.98 -3.86 -1.71
N SER A 119 24.66 -3.83 -2.85
CA SER A 119 25.07 -2.59 -3.50
C SER A 119 24.34 -2.42 -4.83
N PRO A 120 23.73 -1.25 -5.10
CA PRO A 120 23.13 -0.98 -6.42
C PRO A 120 24.09 -1.12 -7.60
N ARG A 121 25.40 -0.94 -7.33
CA ARG A 121 26.46 -1.01 -8.36
C ARG A 121 27.03 -2.41 -8.57
N HIS A 122 26.63 -3.41 -7.77
CA HIS A 122 27.17 -4.76 -7.81
C HIS A 122 26.01 -5.78 -7.88
N PRO A 123 25.48 -6.08 -9.07
CA PRO A 123 24.33 -6.97 -9.24
C PRO A 123 24.48 -8.34 -8.56
N ALA A 124 25.69 -8.90 -8.54
CA ALA A 124 25.96 -10.16 -7.84
C ALA A 124 25.63 -10.10 -6.32
N SER A 125 25.61 -8.91 -5.71
CA SER A 125 25.23 -8.74 -4.30
C SER A 125 23.71 -8.77 -4.07
N TRP A 126 22.89 -8.64 -5.11
CA TRP A 126 21.44 -8.61 -5.01
C TRP A 126 20.83 -9.97 -4.58
N ALA A 127 21.60 -11.04 -4.74
CA ALA A 127 21.28 -12.34 -4.14
C ALA A 127 21.12 -12.32 -2.59
N ARG A 128 21.46 -11.19 -1.94
CA ARG A 128 21.18 -10.97 -0.51
C ARG A 128 19.71 -10.62 -0.23
N VAL A 129 18.96 -10.21 -1.23
CA VAL A 129 17.49 -10.05 -1.09
C VAL A 129 16.91 -11.43 -0.78
N ARG A 130 16.14 -11.50 0.31
CA ARG A 130 15.63 -12.79 0.78
C ARG A 130 14.53 -13.30 -0.14
N GLU A 131 14.63 -14.55 -0.56
CA GLU A 131 13.62 -15.22 -1.38
C GLU A 131 12.22 -15.16 -0.73
N ALA A 132 12.15 -15.30 0.60
CA ALA A 132 10.88 -15.19 1.33
C ALA A 132 10.20 -13.81 1.19
N ASP A 133 10.99 -12.74 0.99
CA ASP A 133 10.44 -11.39 0.78
C ASP A 133 9.91 -11.25 -0.64
N LEU A 134 10.57 -11.83 -1.64
CA LEU A 134 10.05 -11.88 -3.01
C LEU A 134 8.75 -12.69 -3.08
N GLN A 135 8.68 -13.83 -2.40
CA GLN A 135 7.48 -14.64 -2.30
C GLN A 135 6.33 -13.89 -1.59
N LEU A 136 6.62 -13.10 -0.56
CA LEU A 136 5.63 -12.26 0.10
C LEU A 136 5.08 -11.21 -0.87
N LEU A 137 5.93 -10.55 -1.65
CA LEU A 137 5.50 -9.59 -2.66
C LEU A 137 4.68 -10.26 -3.77
N GLN A 138 5.11 -11.43 -4.27
CA GLN A 138 4.36 -12.21 -5.27
C GLN A 138 2.97 -12.62 -4.78
N ALA A 139 2.79 -12.82 -3.47
CA ALA A 139 1.50 -13.14 -2.85
C ALA A 139 0.59 -11.93 -2.64
N CYS A 140 1.06 -10.70 -2.91
CA CYS A 140 0.25 -9.49 -2.79
C CYS A 140 -0.91 -9.51 -3.78
N ARG A 141 -2.06 -9.01 -3.34
CA ARG A 141 -3.27 -8.97 -4.18
C ARG A 141 -3.28 -7.69 -5.03
N PRO A 142 -3.88 -7.71 -6.22
CA PRO A 142 -4.01 -6.49 -7.04
C PRO A 142 -5.04 -5.52 -6.44
N ARG A 143 -6.05 -6.02 -5.74
CA ARG A 143 -7.14 -5.24 -5.15
C ARG A 143 -7.86 -6.01 -4.04
N PHE A 144 -8.65 -5.27 -3.23
CA PHE A 144 -9.54 -5.85 -2.22
C PHE A 144 -10.86 -5.05 -2.16
N ALA A 145 -11.99 -5.72 -2.11
CA ALA A 145 -13.31 -5.08 -2.03
C ALA A 145 -14.01 -5.43 -0.72
N ALA A 146 -14.65 -4.45 -0.09
CA ALA A 146 -15.46 -4.65 1.11
C ALA A 146 -16.54 -3.57 1.22
N GLY A 147 -17.79 -3.98 1.40
CA GLY A 147 -18.93 -3.06 1.42
C GLY A 147 -18.99 -2.19 0.18
N GLY A 148 -19.08 -0.87 0.35
CA GLY A 148 -19.06 0.10 -0.75
C GLY A 148 -17.67 0.58 -1.15
N TYR A 149 -16.58 -0.08 -0.68
CA TYR A 149 -15.19 0.30 -0.96
C TYR A 149 -14.46 -0.68 -1.86
N LEU A 150 -13.60 -0.13 -2.70
CA LEU A 150 -12.55 -0.85 -3.41
C LEU A 150 -11.19 -0.29 -2.95
N PHE A 151 -10.35 -1.15 -2.40
CA PHE A 151 -8.98 -0.84 -2.01
C PHE A 151 -8.05 -1.28 -3.14
N VAL A 152 -7.18 -0.40 -3.59
CA VAL A 152 -6.25 -0.60 -4.70
C VAL A 152 -5.05 0.32 -4.52
N HIS A 153 -3.90 -0.01 -5.13
CA HIS A 153 -2.72 0.82 -4.93
C HIS A 153 -2.86 2.22 -5.53
N ALA A 154 -3.06 2.35 -6.84
CA ALA A 154 -3.08 3.67 -7.51
C ALA A 154 -4.50 4.18 -7.80
N GLY A 155 -5.37 3.36 -8.33
CA GLY A 155 -6.71 3.74 -8.74
C GLY A 155 -7.33 2.77 -9.71
N ILE A 156 -8.36 3.24 -10.43
CA ILE A 156 -9.01 2.50 -11.51
C ILE A 156 -9.24 3.42 -12.70
N ARG A 157 -9.31 2.86 -13.89
CA ARG A 157 -9.76 3.58 -15.10
C ARG A 157 -11.27 3.72 -15.07
N PRO A 158 -11.81 4.96 -15.05
CA PRO A 158 -13.24 5.18 -14.79
C PRO A 158 -14.20 4.69 -15.89
N ASP A 159 -13.71 4.53 -17.12
CA ASP A 159 -14.48 4.09 -18.29
C ASP A 159 -14.42 2.57 -18.53
N ARG A 160 -13.86 1.80 -17.56
CA ARG A 160 -13.78 0.34 -17.60
C ARG A 160 -14.51 -0.28 -16.41
N THR A 161 -15.02 -1.49 -16.60
CA THR A 161 -15.53 -2.30 -15.48
C THR A 161 -14.40 -2.75 -14.57
N LEU A 162 -14.70 -3.24 -13.38
CA LEU A 162 -13.67 -3.73 -12.44
C LEU A 162 -12.94 -4.96 -12.98
N GLU A 163 -13.59 -5.75 -13.81
CA GLU A 163 -13.04 -6.95 -14.43
C GLU A 163 -12.07 -6.62 -15.58
N GLU A 164 -12.26 -5.46 -16.23
CA GLU A 164 -11.43 -4.98 -17.34
C GLU A 164 -10.23 -4.16 -16.92
N GLN A 165 -10.08 -3.87 -15.60
CA GLN A 165 -8.90 -3.17 -15.08
C GLN A 165 -7.67 -4.07 -15.22
N ASP A 166 -6.59 -3.51 -15.73
CA ASP A 166 -5.29 -4.18 -15.82
C ASP A 166 -4.30 -3.67 -14.76
N ASP A 167 -3.14 -4.30 -14.67
CA ASP A 167 -2.10 -3.91 -13.71
C ASP A 167 -1.62 -2.47 -13.94
N ALA A 168 -1.60 -1.99 -15.19
CA ALA A 168 -1.21 -0.60 -15.48
C ALA A 168 -2.21 0.39 -14.88
N ASP A 169 -3.51 0.08 -14.92
CA ASP A 169 -4.53 0.89 -14.27
C ASP A 169 -4.40 0.81 -12.74
N LEU A 170 -4.35 -0.40 -12.17
CA LEU A 170 -4.38 -0.61 -10.72
C LEU A 170 -3.13 -0.11 -10.01
N LEU A 171 -1.96 -0.15 -10.66
CA LEU A 171 -0.66 0.15 -10.03
C LEU A 171 -0.10 1.53 -10.41
N TRP A 172 -0.54 2.16 -11.50
CA TRP A 172 0.13 3.35 -12.03
C TRP A 172 -0.77 4.53 -12.33
N ILE A 173 -2.10 4.33 -12.42
CA ILE A 173 -3.00 5.39 -12.89
C ILE A 173 -2.95 6.62 -11.98
N ARG A 174 -2.91 7.79 -12.61
CA ARG A 174 -3.18 9.08 -11.99
C ARG A 174 -4.37 9.73 -12.68
N GLU A 175 -4.19 10.19 -13.91
CA GLU A 175 -5.29 10.71 -14.72
C GLU A 175 -5.81 9.63 -15.69
N PRO A 176 -7.10 9.59 -15.95
CA PRO A 176 -8.15 10.53 -15.54
C PRO A 176 -8.79 10.25 -14.15
N PHE A 177 -8.30 9.26 -13.37
CA PHE A 177 -8.90 8.84 -12.10
C PHE A 177 -8.96 9.98 -11.07
N LEU A 178 -7.84 10.69 -10.86
CA LEU A 178 -7.75 11.74 -9.83
C LEU A 178 -8.67 12.93 -10.10
N SER A 179 -8.82 13.30 -11.36
CA SER A 179 -9.67 14.42 -11.78
C SER A 179 -11.12 14.01 -12.08
N TRP A 180 -11.45 12.71 -12.00
CA TRP A 180 -12.80 12.21 -12.29
C TRP A 180 -13.86 12.91 -11.46
N ARG A 181 -15.03 13.16 -12.04
CA ARG A 181 -16.18 13.79 -11.38
C ARG A 181 -17.47 12.96 -11.50
N GLY A 182 -17.41 11.85 -12.22
CA GLY A 182 -18.54 10.94 -12.40
C GLY A 182 -18.68 9.95 -11.23
N VAL A 183 -19.66 9.07 -11.37
CA VAL A 183 -19.88 7.95 -10.45
C VAL A 183 -18.90 6.83 -10.78
N LEU A 184 -18.37 6.17 -9.76
CA LEU A 184 -17.62 4.92 -9.86
C LEU A 184 -18.42 3.77 -9.21
N PRO A 185 -18.14 2.51 -9.57
CA PRO A 185 -18.86 1.36 -9.00
C PRO A 185 -18.66 1.18 -7.49
N ALA A 186 -17.60 1.76 -6.93
CA ALA A 186 -17.29 1.79 -5.51
C ALA A 186 -16.50 3.05 -5.16
N VAL A 187 -16.41 3.41 -3.88
CA VAL A 187 -15.46 4.42 -3.41
C VAL A 187 -14.07 3.79 -3.37
N VAL A 188 -13.14 4.36 -4.14
CA VAL A 188 -11.78 3.83 -4.28
C VAL A 188 -10.89 4.38 -3.18
N VAL A 189 -10.32 3.48 -2.35
CA VAL A 189 -9.29 3.84 -1.34
C VAL A 189 -7.93 3.51 -1.94
N HIS A 190 -7.04 4.51 -1.99
CA HIS A 190 -5.78 4.39 -2.73
C HIS A 190 -4.58 5.10 -2.07
N GLY A 191 -3.37 4.74 -2.49
CA GLY A 191 -2.08 5.36 -2.21
C GLY A 191 -1.49 6.06 -3.44
N HIS A 192 -0.23 5.76 -3.77
CA HIS A 192 0.50 6.06 -5.01
C HIS A 192 0.71 7.55 -5.34
N THR A 193 -0.26 8.39 -5.10
CA THR A 193 -0.19 9.82 -5.43
C THR A 193 -0.16 10.61 -4.14
N PRO A 194 1.02 11.14 -3.75
CA PRO A 194 1.17 11.79 -2.46
C PRO A 194 0.42 13.12 -2.40
N ALA A 195 -0.22 13.37 -1.25
CA ALA A 195 -0.88 14.62 -0.91
C ALA A 195 -0.45 15.07 0.51
N PRO A 196 -0.52 16.37 0.85
CA PRO A 196 -0.11 16.85 2.19
C PRO A 196 -0.95 16.29 3.35
N SER A 197 -2.14 15.79 3.06
CA SER A 197 -3.08 15.19 4.01
C SER A 197 -3.98 14.19 3.30
N PRO A 198 -4.61 13.23 4.03
CA PRO A 198 -5.58 12.33 3.42
C PRO A 198 -6.67 13.10 2.69
N GLU A 199 -6.98 12.68 1.48
CA GLU A 199 -8.02 13.30 0.66
C GLU A 199 -9.30 12.48 0.70
N ILE A 200 -10.42 13.09 1.12
CA ILE A 200 -11.75 12.49 1.02
C ILE A 200 -12.51 13.20 -0.10
N ARG A 201 -12.88 12.44 -1.14
CA ARG A 201 -13.72 12.86 -2.27
C ARG A 201 -14.95 11.94 -2.36
N PRO A 202 -16.02 12.34 -3.05
CA PRO A 202 -17.22 11.50 -3.16
C PRO A 202 -16.97 10.08 -3.72
N HIS A 203 -15.95 9.92 -4.56
CA HIS A 203 -15.63 8.69 -5.29
C HIS A 203 -14.29 8.06 -4.91
N ARG A 204 -13.44 8.73 -4.10
CA ARG A 204 -12.13 8.21 -3.69
C ARG A 204 -11.66 8.75 -2.34
N ILE A 205 -10.77 7.99 -1.69
CA ILE A 205 -10.04 8.39 -0.48
C ILE A 205 -8.56 8.09 -0.71
N GLY A 206 -7.72 9.14 -0.75
CA GLY A 206 -6.26 9.03 -0.88
C GLY A 206 -5.59 8.96 0.49
N LEU A 207 -4.69 8.00 0.69
CA LEU A 207 -3.99 7.75 1.96
C LEU A 207 -2.48 7.91 1.88
N ASP A 208 -1.89 8.09 0.68
CA ASP A 208 -0.48 8.43 0.58
C ASP A 208 -0.26 9.88 1.01
N THR A 209 0.44 10.05 2.12
CA THR A 209 0.77 11.37 2.68
C THR A 209 2.27 11.63 2.71
N GLY A 210 3.01 10.93 1.84
CA GLY A 210 4.41 11.19 1.59
C GLY A 210 5.33 10.81 2.77
N ALA A 211 5.11 9.66 3.40
CA ALA A 211 5.89 9.23 4.56
C ALA A 211 7.40 9.31 4.33
N VAL A 212 7.88 8.82 3.19
CA VAL A 212 9.31 8.85 2.82
C VAL A 212 9.81 10.25 2.46
N MET A 213 8.92 11.18 2.17
CA MET A 213 9.23 12.58 1.84
C MET A 213 9.12 13.53 3.05
N GLY A 214 8.99 13.00 4.26
CA GLY A 214 8.87 13.78 5.49
C GLY A 214 7.44 14.04 5.94
N GLY A 215 6.43 13.57 5.21
CA GLY A 215 5.03 13.55 5.64
C GLY A 215 4.74 12.43 6.64
N ASP A 216 3.51 12.28 7.07
CA ASP A 216 3.09 11.17 7.95
C ASP A 216 2.93 9.86 7.17
N LEU A 217 3.12 8.71 7.83
CA LEU A 217 2.54 7.45 7.38
C LEU A 217 1.09 7.38 7.88
N THR A 218 0.14 7.37 6.96
CA THR A 218 -1.28 7.47 7.29
C THR A 218 -2.01 6.14 7.18
N CYS A 219 -2.83 5.84 8.19
CA CYS A 219 -3.82 4.76 8.18
C CYS A 219 -5.24 5.35 8.20
N GLY A 220 -6.06 5.00 7.22
CA GLY A 220 -7.50 5.21 7.24
C GLY A 220 -8.18 4.14 8.09
N VAL A 221 -9.04 4.55 9.02
CA VAL A 221 -9.87 3.66 9.86
C VAL A 221 -11.30 3.74 9.37
N PHE A 222 -11.78 2.68 8.73
CA PHE A 222 -13.10 2.60 8.13
C PHE A 222 -14.01 1.73 9.00
N GLU A 223 -15.19 2.24 9.39
CA GLU A 223 -16.18 1.52 10.18
C GLU A 223 -17.58 2.07 9.89
N ALA A 224 -18.52 1.19 9.57
CA ALA A 224 -19.85 1.59 9.14
C ALA A 224 -19.78 2.70 8.05
N ASP A 225 -20.42 3.85 8.25
CA ASP A 225 -20.42 5.02 7.37
C ASP A 225 -19.44 6.11 7.82
N GLN A 226 -18.38 5.73 8.54
CA GLN A 226 -17.39 6.66 9.09
C GLN A 226 -15.97 6.33 8.65
N VAL A 227 -15.12 7.36 8.58
CA VAL A 227 -13.67 7.26 8.38
C VAL A 227 -12.94 8.16 9.37
N GLY A 228 -11.86 7.63 9.93
CA GLY A 228 -10.90 8.37 10.75
C GLY A 228 -9.48 8.09 10.29
N PHE A 229 -8.49 8.75 10.91
CA PHE A 229 -7.09 8.59 10.51
C PHE A 229 -6.20 8.42 11.74
N LEU A 230 -5.28 7.45 11.67
CA LEU A 230 -4.12 7.31 12.54
C LEU A 230 -2.87 7.71 11.73
N ARG A 231 -1.85 8.26 12.39
CA ARG A 231 -0.63 8.74 11.72
C ARG A 231 0.61 8.43 12.55
N ALA A 232 1.74 8.20 11.86
CA ALA A 232 3.05 7.98 12.48
C ALA A 232 4.14 8.78 11.77
#